data_89fdd3e566097b7a6911d91675f53b94
#
_entry.id   89fdd3e566097b7a6911d91675f53b94
#
_cell.length_a   1.000
_cell.length_b   1.000
_cell.length_c   1.000
_cell.angle_alpha   90.00
_cell.angle_beta   90.00
_cell.angle_gamma   90.00
#
_symmetry.space_group_name_H-M   'P 1'
#
loop_
_entity.id
_entity.type
_entity.pdbx_description
1 polymer ?
#
loop_
_entity_poly.entity_id
_entity_poly.type
_entity_poly.pdbx_seq_one_letter_code
_entity_poly.pdbx_strand_id
1 'polypeptide(L)'
;GGIAPTCQAGITADVRHAERLGAHCSVIPTAITQQNAAKFLGMTAVSHEQITQQFTALQSQSAPDVVKIGLVASLQQLYDICSQVRKHYPHCIIIWDPILRTSSGYDLLPNADCESLQQAAASVDLLLPNHYEQTQILGDLSPEIAAHRWNTTIVCKGIAHTADSISDRAYLPNGEIVDSDAPSVGNDQHGTGCLYGTTLAFHLAYGASLSYAMSAAQRAVA
;
A
#
# COMPACT_ATOMS: atom_id res chain seq x y z
N GLY A 1 -9.23 -0.86 -0.54
CA GLY A 1 -8.65 -2.07 -1.14
C GLY A 1 -9.70 -3.03 -1.68
N GLY A 2 -9.27 -4.12 -2.33
CA GLY A 2 -10.17 -5.14 -2.88
C GLY A 2 -10.72 -6.11 -1.82
N ILE A 3 -11.92 -6.63 -2.05
CA ILE A 3 -12.48 -7.76 -1.29
C ILE A 3 -12.25 -9.04 -2.08
N ALA A 4 -11.59 -10.02 -1.45
CA ALA A 4 -11.35 -11.35 -2.02
C ALA A 4 -12.17 -12.41 -1.27
N PRO A 5 -12.80 -13.40 -1.95
CA PRO A 5 -13.64 -14.41 -1.31
C PRO A 5 -12.86 -15.34 -0.36
N THR A 6 -11.56 -15.51 -0.58
CA THR A 6 -10.70 -16.40 0.24
C THR A 6 -10.18 -15.73 1.53
N CYS A 7 -10.38 -14.44 1.71
CA CYS A 7 -9.86 -13.67 2.85
C CYS A 7 -8.33 -13.78 3.09
N GLN A 8 -7.57 -14.20 2.09
CA GLN A 8 -6.10 -14.34 2.16
C GLN A 8 -5.37 -13.06 1.70
N ALA A 9 -6.06 -12.15 1.04
CA ALA A 9 -5.54 -10.89 0.54
C ALA A 9 -6.59 -9.78 0.64
N GLY A 10 -6.20 -8.55 0.28
CA GLY A 10 -7.07 -7.38 0.27
C GLY A 10 -7.52 -6.95 1.65
N ILE A 11 -8.64 -6.20 1.73
CA ILE A 11 -9.11 -5.59 2.99
C ILE A 11 -9.46 -6.60 4.07
N THR A 12 -9.84 -7.81 3.73
CA THR A 12 -10.14 -8.87 4.72
C THR A 12 -8.87 -9.36 5.42
N ALA A 13 -7.74 -9.43 4.71
CA ALA A 13 -6.45 -9.69 5.30
C ALA A 13 -5.97 -8.48 6.14
N ASP A 14 -6.12 -7.26 5.61
CA ASP A 14 -5.75 -6.03 6.31
C ASP A 14 -6.49 -5.92 7.66
N VAL A 15 -7.81 -6.13 7.69
CA VAL A 15 -8.61 -6.12 8.94
C VAL A 15 -8.11 -7.15 9.93
N ARG A 16 -7.90 -8.39 9.48
CA ARG A 16 -7.42 -9.46 10.36
C ARG A 16 -6.06 -9.13 10.98
N HIS A 17 -5.15 -8.51 10.21
CA HIS A 17 -3.84 -8.11 10.71
C HIS A 17 -3.94 -6.92 11.66
N ALA A 18 -4.76 -5.92 11.34
CA ALA A 18 -5.01 -4.78 12.22
C ALA A 18 -5.58 -5.22 13.57
N GLU A 19 -6.57 -6.12 13.58
CA GLU A 19 -7.14 -6.70 14.82
C GLU A 19 -6.08 -7.44 15.66
N ARG A 20 -5.19 -8.23 15.04
CA ARG A 20 -4.11 -8.92 15.74
C ARG A 20 -3.12 -7.95 16.39
N LEU A 21 -2.94 -6.77 15.81
CA LEU A 21 -2.11 -5.70 16.36
C LEU A 21 -2.86 -4.86 17.42
N GLY A 22 -4.15 -5.09 17.61
CA GLY A 22 -4.99 -4.33 18.54
C GLY A 22 -5.48 -2.99 17.97
N ALA A 23 -5.44 -2.81 16.65
CA ALA A 23 -5.92 -1.61 15.99
C ALA A 23 -7.43 -1.68 15.70
N HIS A 24 -8.09 -0.53 15.81
CA HIS A 24 -9.42 -0.35 15.24
C HIS A 24 -9.28 0.04 13.77
N CYS A 25 -9.96 -0.69 12.88
CA CYS A 25 -9.82 -0.52 11.43
C CYS A 25 -11.19 -0.36 10.77
N SER A 26 -11.38 0.76 10.04
CA SER A 26 -12.50 0.94 9.12
C SER A 26 -12.07 0.62 7.70
N VAL A 27 -12.95 0.06 6.89
CA VAL A 27 -12.61 -0.35 5.53
C VAL A 27 -13.58 0.20 4.49
N ILE A 28 -13.03 0.62 3.35
CA ILE A 28 -13.79 1.00 2.16
C ILE A 28 -13.33 0.08 1.00
N PRO A 29 -14.22 -0.77 0.47
CA PRO A 29 -13.88 -1.57 -0.71
C PRO A 29 -13.74 -0.72 -1.95
N THR A 30 -12.72 -1.02 -2.77
CA THR A 30 -12.48 -0.39 -4.07
C THR A 30 -12.86 -1.29 -5.23
N ALA A 31 -12.82 -2.60 -5.00
CA ALA A 31 -13.22 -3.63 -5.96
C ALA A 31 -13.65 -4.91 -5.25
N ILE A 32 -14.53 -5.66 -5.91
CA ILE A 32 -14.86 -7.04 -5.56
C ILE A 32 -14.12 -7.93 -6.56
N THR A 33 -13.19 -8.75 -6.07
CA THR A 33 -12.36 -9.61 -6.91
C THR A 33 -12.94 -11.02 -7.01
N GLN A 34 -12.92 -11.59 -8.21
CA GLN A 34 -13.21 -12.98 -8.49
C GLN A 34 -11.88 -13.73 -8.53
N GLN A 35 -11.43 -14.24 -7.39
CA GLN A 35 -10.14 -14.92 -7.27
C GLN A 35 -10.15 -16.04 -6.23
N ASN A 36 -9.21 -16.96 -6.39
CA ASN A 36 -8.87 -17.95 -5.38
C ASN A 36 -7.33 -18.04 -5.24
N ALA A 37 -6.82 -18.96 -4.44
CA ALA A 37 -5.37 -19.12 -4.23
C ALA A 37 -4.58 -19.40 -5.52
N ALA A 38 -5.22 -19.96 -6.57
CA ALA A 38 -4.55 -20.34 -7.81
C ALA A 38 -4.73 -19.33 -8.95
N LYS A 39 -5.86 -18.61 -8.99
CA LYS A 39 -6.22 -17.79 -10.15
C LYS A 39 -6.95 -16.51 -9.75
N PHE A 40 -6.62 -15.44 -10.47
CA PHE A 40 -7.42 -14.23 -10.56
C PHE A 40 -8.26 -14.30 -11.85
N LEU A 41 -9.59 -14.19 -11.73
CA LEU A 41 -10.54 -14.31 -12.84
C LEU A 41 -11.06 -12.95 -13.31
N GLY A 42 -10.98 -11.95 -12.46
CA GLY A 42 -11.45 -10.59 -12.74
C GLY A 42 -11.78 -9.81 -11.48
N MET A 43 -12.22 -8.58 -11.69
CA MET A 43 -12.75 -7.74 -10.62
C MET A 43 -13.88 -6.86 -11.11
N THR A 44 -14.77 -6.49 -10.20
CA THR A 44 -15.80 -5.48 -10.39
C THR A 44 -15.42 -4.26 -9.55
N ALA A 45 -15.24 -3.11 -10.18
CA ALA A 45 -14.95 -1.86 -9.48
C ALA A 45 -16.15 -1.45 -8.62
N VAL A 46 -15.88 -0.94 -7.42
CA VAL A 46 -16.87 -0.19 -6.63
C VAL A 46 -16.97 1.21 -7.22
N SER A 47 -18.18 1.72 -7.42
CA SER A 47 -18.38 3.01 -8.08
C SER A 47 -17.91 4.18 -7.21
N HIS A 48 -17.59 5.32 -7.86
CA HIS A 48 -17.24 6.56 -7.18
C HIS A 48 -18.31 6.97 -6.16
N GLU A 49 -19.58 6.86 -6.53
CA GLU A 49 -20.72 7.20 -5.65
C GLU A 49 -20.74 6.31 -4.40
N GLN A 50 -20.56 5.00 -4.55
CA GLN A 50 -20.52 4.06 -3.43
C GLN A 50 -19.34 4.35 -2.50
N ILE A 51 -18.16 4.66 -3.03
CA ILE A 51 -16.99 5.06 -2.23
C ILE A 51 -17.28 6.35 -1.46
N THR A 52 -17.86 7.36 -2.12
CA THR A 52 -18.22 8.63 -1.48
C THR A 52 -19.24 8.43 -0.35
N GLN A 53 -20.24 7.57 -0.54
CA GLN A 53 -21.20 7.23 0.49
C GLN A 53 -20.55 6.55 1.70
N GLN A 54 -19.54 5.67 1.50
CA GLN A 54 -18.77 5.07 2.59
C GLN A 54 -17.97 6.13 3.37
N PHE A 55 -17.30 7.06 2.68
CA PHE A 55 -16.64 8.17 3.36
C PHE A 55 -17.64 9.01 4.18
N THR A 56 -18.80 9.31 3.64
CA THR A 56 -19.85 10.06 4.35
C THR A 56 -20.31 9.31 5.61
N ALA A 57 -20.49 8.01 5.53
CA ALA A 57 -20.88 7.19 6.68
C ALA A 57 -19.81 7.17 7.78
N LEU A 58 -18.53 7.28 7.42
CA LEU A 58 -17.42 7.29 8.38
C LEU A 58 -17.16 8.66 9.01
N GLN A 59 -17.74 9.75 8.51
CA GLN A 59 -17.50 11.12 9.05
C GLN A 59 -17.90 11.28 10.52
N SER A 60 -18.82 10.46 11.02
CA SER A 60 -19.22 10.47 12.44
C SER A 60 -18.27 9.69 13.35
N GLN A 61 -17.29 9.00 12.78
CA GLN A 61 -16.27 8.25 13.50
C GLN A 61 -15.05 9.11 13.79
N SER A 62 -14.16 8.62 14.66
CA SER A 62 -12.86 9.25 14.88
C SER A 62 -12.07 9.33 13.57
N ALA A 63 -11.39 10.47 13.34
CA ALA A 63 -10.52 10.62 12.18
C ALA A 63 -9.40 9.57 12.20
N PRO A 64 -9.10 8.93 11.06
CA PRO A 64 -7.97 8.02 10.99
C PRO A 64 -6.65 8.78 10.99
N ASP A 65 -5.63 8.24 11.65
CA ASP A 65 -4.26 8.77 11.58
C ASP A 65 -3.57 8.36 10.26
N VAL A 66 -3.91 7.18 9.75
CA VAL A 66 -3.33 6.61 8.52
C VAL A 66 -4.43 5.97 7.67
N VAL A 67 -4.37 6.19 6.37
CA VAL A 67 -5.18 5.47 5.37
C VAL A 67 -4.26 4.68 4.46
N LYS A 68 -4.36 3.35 4.50
CA LYS A 68 -3.69 2.46 3.55
C LYS A 68 -4.59 2.20 2.34
N ILE A 69 -4.08 2.50 1.15
CA ILE A 69 -4.72 2.19 -0.12
C ILE A 69 -3.94 1.02 -0.75
N GLY A 70 -4.60 -0.10 -0.98
CA GLY A 70 -4.05 -1.22 -1.74
C GLY A 70 -4.59 -1.22 -3.16
N LEU A 71 -5.23 -2.33 -3.59
CA LEU A 71 -5.83 -2.47 -4.91
C LEU A 71 -6.83 -1.35 -5.21
N VAL A 72 -6.68 -0.72 -6.37
CA VAL A 72 -7.64 0.19 -7.00
C VAL A 72 -7.99 -0.32 -8.39
N ALA A 73 -9.18 -0.02 -8.86
CA ALA A 73 -9.65 -0.44 -10.18
C ALA A 73 -9.19 0.52 -11.30
N SER A 74 -8.75 1.72 -10.95
CA SER A 74 -8.18 2.71 -11.86
C SER A 74 -7.39 3.77 -11.08
N LEU A 75 -6.50 4.50 -11.75
CA LEU A 75 -5.81 5.65 -11.16
C LEU A 75 -6.78 6.79 -10.81
N GLN A 76 -7.86 6.97 -11.58
CA GLN A 76 -8.90 7.93 -11.23
C GLN A 76 -9.54 7.60 -9.88
N GLN A 77 -9.81 6.32 -9.60
CA GLN A 77 -10.33 5.90 -8.31
C GLN A 77 -9.32 6.20 -7.17
N LEU A 78 -8.03 6.05 -7.40
CA LEU A 78 -6.99 6.45 -6.43
C LEU A 78 -7.05 7.96 -6.15
N TYR A 79 -7.10 8.79 -7.18
CA TYR A 79 -7.19 10.25 -7.03
C TYR A 79 -8.45 10.67 -6.27
N ASP A 80 -9.58 10.06 -6.59
CA ASP A 80 -10.85 10.32 -5.91
C ASP A 80 -10.76 9.99 -4.42
N ILE A 81 -10.15 8.85 -4.08
CA ILE A 81 -9.93 8.44 -2.67
C ILE A 81 -8.98 9.42 -1.98
N CYS A 82 -7.84 9.75 -2.58
CA CYS A 82 -6.89 10.72 -2.00
C CYS A 82 -7.57 12.07 -1.76
N SER A 83 -8.36 12.55 -2.72
CA SER A 83 -9.13 13.80 -2.59
C SER A 83 -10.13 13.75 -1.43
N GLN A 84 -10.87 12.66 -1.27
CA GLN A 84 -11.78 12.48 -0.14
C GLN A 84 -11.03 12.45 1.20
N VAL A 85 -9.90 11.74 1.28
CA VAL A 85 -9.08 11.70 2.49
C VAL A 85 -8.56 13.09 2.84
N ARG A 86 -7.96 13.81 1.90
CA ARG A 86 -7.44 15.17 2.14
C ARG A 86 -8.54 16.16 2.56
N LYS A 87 -9.72 16.05 1.95
CA LYS A 87 -10.87 16.89 2.27
C LYS A 87 -11.38 16.68 3.70
N HIS A 88 -11.48 15.43 4.15
CA HIS A 88 -12.12 15.09 5.41
C HIS A 88 -11.11 14.88 6.55
N TYR A 89 -9.87 14.49 6.24
CA TYR A 89 -8.81 14.14 7.18
C TYR A 89 -7.47 14.73 6.72
N PRO A 90 -7.29 16.07 6.76
CA PRO A 90 -6.14 16.76 6.14
C PRO A 90 -4.79 16.38 6.73
N HIS A 91 -4.75 15.86 7.95
CA HIS A 91 -3.52 15.44 8.64
C HIS A 91 -3.26 13.93 8.57
N CYS A 92 -4.14 13.18 7.90
CA CYS A 92 -4.02 11.75 7.75
C CYS A 92 -2.88 11.40 6.79
N ILE A 93 -2.05 10.44 7.16
CA ILE A 93 -1.00 9.89 6.27
C ILE A 93 -1.66 8.97 5.25
N ILE A 94 -1.47 9.22 3.97
CA ILE A 94 -1.93 8.34 2.89
C ILE A 94 -0.79 7.44 2.45
N ILE A 95 -0.95 6.14 2.62
CA ILE A 95 -0.03 5.12 2.15
C ILE A 95 -0.65 4.42 0.94
N TRP A 96 0.07 4.37 -0.17
CA TRP A 96 -0.30 3.54 -1.30
C TRP A 96 0.63 2.33 -1.40
N ASP A 97 0.05 1.13 -1.28
CA ASP A 97 0.68 -0.16 -1.57
C ASP A 97 0.18 -0.58 -2.97
N PRO A 98 0.89 -0.19 -4.04
CA PRO A 98 0.42 -0.37 -5.41
C PRO A 98 0.40 -1.86 -5.74
N ILE A 99 -0.72 -2.33 -6.26
CA ILE A 99 -0.84 -3.68 -6.80
C ILE A 99 -1.10 -3.53 -8.29
N LEU A 100 -0.01 -3.49 -9.08
CA LEU A 100 -0.11 -3.35 -10.54
C LEU A 100 -0.38 -4.68 -11.22
N ARG A 101 0.10 -5.78 -10.62
CA ARG A 101 -0.06 -7.13 -11.15
C ARG A 101 -0.36 -8.11 -10.02
N THR A 102 -1.29 -9.02 -10.26
CA THR A 102 -1.54 -10.13 -9.34
C THR A 102 -0.39 -11.14 -9.37
N SER A 103 -0.27 -11.97 -8.33
CA SER A 103 0.71 -13.06 -8.30
C SER A 103 0.50 -14.10 -9.41
N SER A 104 -0.71 -14.20 -9.98
CA SER A 104 -1.02 -15.02 -11.14
C SER A 104 -0.71 -14.34 -12.49
N GLY A 105 -0.12 -13.12 -12.48
CA GLY A 105 0.33 -12.40 -13.67
C GLY A 105 -0.72 -11.52 -14.36
N TYR A 106 -1.90 -11.34 -13.77
CA TYR A 106 -2.94 -10.47 -14.34
C TYR A 106 -2.64 -9.01 -14.06
N ASP A 107 -2.58 -8.17 -15.10
CA ASP A 107 -2.39 -6.72 -14.96
C ASP A 107 -3.68 -6.04 -14.49
N LEU A 108 -3.60 -5.35 -13.35
CA LEU A 108 -4.75 -4.71 -12.72
C LEU A 108 -5.00 -3.30 -13.24
N LEU A 109 -3.96 -2.62 -13.72
CA LEU A 109 -4.01 -1.29 -14.32
C LEU A 109 -3.39 -1.30 -15.74
N PRO A 110 -3.94 -2.06 -16.69
CA PRO A 110 -3.29 -2.34 -17.99
C PRO A 110 -3.10 -1.10 -18.88
N ASN A 111 -3.82 -0.03 -18.61
CA ASN A 111 -3.75 1.23 -19.37
C ASN A 111 -2.92 2.31 -18.67
N ALA A 112 -2.32 2.01 -17.51
CA ALA A 112 -1.47 2.96 -16.80
C ALA A 112 -0.07 2.95 -17.41
N ASP A 113 0.36 4.09 -17.91
CA ASP A 113 1.73 4.32 -18.34
C ASP A 113 2.59 4.86 -17.18
N CYS A 114 3.89 4.95 -17.40
CA CYS A 114 4.84 5.40 -16.37
C CYS A 114 4.49 6.81 -15.86
N GLU A 115 4.11 7.73 -16.75
CA GLU A 115 3.78 9.11 -16.37
C GLU A 115 2.55 9.18 -15.46
N SER A 116 1.49 8.47 -15.81
CA SER A 116 0.27 8.41 -14.99
C SER A 116 0.51 7.73 -13.64
N LEU A 117 1.36 6.70 -13.59
CA LEU A 117 1.77 6.06 -12.34
C LEU A 117 2.61 7.01 -11.46
N GLN A 118 3.49 7.82 -12.04
CA GLN A 118 4.27 8.84 -11.32
C GLN A 118 3.37 9.93 -10.73
N GLN A 119 2.38 10.39 -11.51
CA GLN A 119 1.39 11.35 -11.01
C GLN A 119 0.58 10.76 -9.85
N ALA A 120 0.22 9.49 -9.95
CA ALA A 120 -0.48 8.77 -8.88
C ALA A 120 0.38 8.65 -7.62
N ALA A 121 1.66 8.30 -7.75
CA ALA A 121 2.61 8.25 -6.66
C ALA A 121 2.77 9.61 -5.96
N ALA A 122 2.76 10.71 -6.71
CA ALA A 122 2.84 12.07 -6.16
C ALA A 122 1.57 12.52 -5.39
N SER A 123 0.49 11.74 -5.41
CA SER A 123 -0.75 12.08 -4.69
C SER A 123 -0.82 11.53 -3.26
N VAL A 124 0.18 10.74 -2.85
CA VAL A 124 0.23 10.08 -1.54
C VAL A 124 1.45 10.50 -0.72
N ASP A 125 1.44 10.27 0.58
CA ASP A 125 2.58 10.61 1.46
C ASP A 125 3.64 9.52 1.47
N LEU A 126 3.22 8.27 1.28
CA LEU A 126 4.12 7.12 1.33
C LEU A 126 3.72 6.08 0.28
N LEU A 127 4.70 5.61 -0.48
CA LEU A 127 4.57 4.60 -1.53
C LEU A 127 5.33 3.34 -1.11
N LEU A 128 4.69 2.15 -1.25
CA LEU A 128 5.26 0.85 -0.87
C LEU A 128 5.44 -0.08 -2.07
N PRO A 129 6.21 0.24 -3.09
CA PRO A 129 6.32 -0.58 -4.29
C PRO A 129 7.19 -1.82 -4.03
N ASN A 130 6.79 -2.97 -4.59
CA ASN A 130 7.70 -4.10 -4.77
C ASN A 130 8.65 -3.84 -5.96
N HIS A 131 9.59 -4.74 -6.21
CA HIS A 131 10.60 -4.57 -7.26
C HIS A 131 9.99 -4.35 -8.66
N TYR A 132 8.95 -5.10 -9.02
CA TYR A 132 8.24 -4.93 -10.30
C TYR A 132 7.57 -3.56 -10.39
N GLU A 133 6.86 -3.16 -9.35
CA GLU A 133 6.16 -1.88 -9.27
C GLU A 133 7.14 -0.70 -9.28
N GLN A 134 8.30 -0.82 -8.63
CA GLN A 134 9.37 0.18 -8.71
C GLN A 134 9.75 0.43 -10.17
N THR A 135 10.01 -0.61 -10.94
CA THR A 135 10.38 -0.49 -12.35
C THR A 135 9.29 0.21 -13.17
N GLN A 136 8.01 -0.13 -12.93
CA GLN A 136 6.89 0.45 -13.67
C GLN A 136 6.64 1.91 -13.29
N ILE A 137 6.77 2.26 -12.01
CA ILE A 137 6.44 3.60 -11.49
C ILE A 137 7.62 4.56 -11.66
N LEU A 138 8.84 4.12 -11.33
CA LEU A 138 10.01 5.00 -11.37
C LEU A 138 10.50 5.25 -12.80
N GLY A 139 10.38 4.26 -13.69
CA GLY A 139 10.99 4.32 -15.00
C GLY A 139 12.52 4.53 -14.87
N ASP A 140 13.02 5.62 -15.43
CA ASP A 140 14.46 5.98 -15.37
C ASP A 140 14.84 6.82 -14.12
N LEU A 141 13.88 7.14 -13.24
CA LEU A 141 14.17 7.93 -12.05
C LEU A 141 14.77 7.06 -10.95
N SER A 142 15.79 7.58 -10.26
CA SER A 142 16.19 6.97 -8.99
C SER A 142 15.13 7.23 -7.91
N PRO A 143 14.97 6.33 -6.93
CA PRO A 143 14.01 6.53 -5.83
C PRO A 143 14.24 7.83 -5.05
N GLU A 144 15.51 8.26 -4.88
CA GLU A 144 15.86 9.53 -4.23
C GLU A 144 15.30 10.75 -4.99
N ILE A 145 15.55 10.79 -6.31
CA ILE A 145 15.07 11.88 -7.17
C ILE A 145 13.53 11.87 -7.18
N ALA A 146 12.91 10.70 -7.27
CA ALA A 146 11.48 10.53 -7.27
C ALA A 146 10.86 11.00 -5.94
N ALA A 147 11.41 10.59 -4.79
CA ALA A 147 10.93 10.99 -3.47
C ALA A 147 10.94 12.51 -3.29
N HIS A 148 12.06 13.15 -3.67
CA HIS A 148 12.17 14.62 -3.62
C HIS A 148 11.18 15.31 -4.58
N ARG A 149 11.11 14.86 -5.85
CA ARG A 149 10.26 15.46 -6.90
C ARG A 149 8.78 15.36 -6.58
N TRP A 150 8.34 14.22 -6.05
CA TRP A 150 6.92 13.95 -5.75
C TRP A 150 6.51 14.36 -4.35
N ASN A 151 7.46 14.74 -3.51
CA ASN A 151 7.24 14.98 -2.08
C ASN A 151 6.60 13.77 -1.38
N THR A 152 7.03 12.56 -1.76
CA THR A 152 6.48 11.28 -1.32
C THR A 152 7.61 10.43 -0.75
N THR A 153 7.43 9.85 0.43
CA THR A 153 8.35 8.83 0.95
C THR A 153 8.20 7.54 0.16
N ILE A 154 9.30 6.99 -0.36
CA ILE A 154 9.29 5.74 -1.15
C ILE A 154 10.00 4.65 -0.36
N VAL A 155 9.30 3.61 0.05
CA VAL A 155 9.87 2.44 0.73
C VAL A 155 10.06 1.31 -0.27
N CYS A 156 11.29 1.16 -0.74
CA CYS A 156 11.70 0.08 -1.63
C CYS A 156 11.92 -1.21 -0.83
N LYS A 157 11.03 -2.18 -1.02
CA LYS A 157 11.07 -3.47 -0.33
C LYS A 157 12.04 -4.43 -1.03
N GLY A 158 12.82 -5.19 -0.26
CA GLY A 158 13.68 -6.26 -0.77
C GLY A 158 14.79 -5.78 -1.68
N ILE A 159 15.43 -4.64 -1.40
CA ILE A 159 16.53 -4.08 -2.20
C ILE A 159 17.79 -4.94 -2.17
N ALA A 160 18.01 -5.68 -1.08
CA ALA A 160 19.04 -6.68 -0.95
C ALA A 160 18.44 -7.92 -0.27
N HIS A 161 18.78 -9.08 -0.80
CA HIS A 161 18.36 -10.36 -0.28
C HIS A 161 19.57 -11.28 -0.21
N THR A 162 19.93 -11.69 1.00
CA THR A 162 20.96 -12.69 1.25
C THR A 162 20.30 -13.97 1.76
N ALA A 163 21.09 -15.02 1.98
CA ALA A 163 20.58 -16.25 2.59
C ALA A 163 19.97 -16.01 3.99
N ASP A 164 20.48 -15.00 4.70
CA ASP A 164 20.18 -14.77 6.12
C ASP A 164 19.40 -13.49 6.38
N SER A 165 19.31 -12.55 5.41
CA SER A 165 18.66 -11.25 5.62
C SER A 165 17.98 -10.69 4.37
N ILE A 166 16.96 -9.88 4.62
CA ILE A 166 16.26 -9.04 3.64
C ILE A 166 16.38 -7.58 4.07
N SER A 167 16.70 -6.70 3.14
CA SER A 167 16.86 -5.27 3.40
C SER A 167 15.81 -4.46 2.65
N ASP A 168 15.22 -3.49 3.35
CA ASP A 168 14.36 -2.47 2.77
C ASP A 168 15.01 -1.10 2.97
N ARG A 169 14.71 -0.17 2.06
CA ARG A 169 15.21 1.20 2.12
C ARG A 169 14.11 2.19 1.84
N ALA A 170 13.97 3.19 2.71
CA ALA A 170 13.11 4.32 2.49
C ALA A 170 13.92 5.55 2.06
N TYR A 171 13.40 6.24 1.05
CA TYR A 171 13.90 7.51 0.55
C TYR A 171 12.89 8.59 0.88
N LEU A 172 13.29 9.59 1.65
CA LEU A 172 12.41 10.66 2.13
C LEU A 172 12.54 11.91 1.24
N PRO A 173 11.49 12.73 1.15
CA PRO A 173 11.51 13.97 0.36
C PRO A 173 12.63 14.96 0.73
N ASN A 174 13.07 14.95 1.99
CA ASN A 174 14.15 15.79 2.52
C ASN A 174 15.56 15.28 2.20
N GLY A 175 15.68 14.15 1.48
CA GLY A 175 16.95 13.51 1.13
C GLY A 175 17.47 12.53 2.20
N GLU A 176 16.75 12.36 3.30
CA GLU A 176 17.08 11.35 4.31
C GLU A 176 16.84 9.94 3.75
N ILE A 177 17.72 9.00 4.11
CA ILE A 177 17.61 7.59 3.76
C ILE A 177 17.49 6.80 5.07
N VAL A 178 16.53 5.88 5.11
CA VAL A 178 16.29 4.99 6.26
C VAL A 178 16.39 3.56 5.80
N ASP A 179 17.34 2.82 6.34
CA ASP A 179 17.53 1.39 6.09
C ASP A 179 16.88 0.55 7.20
N SER A 180 16.40 -0.62 6.83
CA SER A 180 15.87 -1.62 7.76
C SER A 180 16.23 -3.01 7.27
N ASP A 181 16.74 -3.85 8.18
CA ASP A 181 17.13 -5.23 7.91
C ASP A 181 16.34 -6.18 8.80
N ALA A 182 15.95 -7.33 8.25
CA ALA A 182 15.34 -8.43 9.00
C ALA A 182 15.88 -9.78 8.54
N PRO A 183 15.85 -10.81 9.40
CA PRO A 183 16.19 -12.16 8.99
C PRO A 183 15.33 -12.64 7.81
N SER A 184 15.94 -13.29 6.83
CA SER A 184 15.24 -13.94 5.73
C SER A 184 14.70 -15.30 6.21
N VAL A 185 13.40 -15.53 6.07
CA VAL A 185 12.77 -16.83 6.44
C VAL A 185 12.36 -17.68 5.22
N GLY A 186 12.83 -17.33 4.04
CA GLY A 186 12.90 -18.22 2.88
C GLY A 186 11.58 -18.68 2.24
N ASN A 187 10.44 -18.01 2.49
CA ASN A 187 9.18 -18.37 1.85
C ASN A 187 8.44 -17.16 1.30
N ASP A 188 8.30 -17.08 -0.03
CA ASP A 188 7.35 -16.19 -0.72
C ASP A 188 5.92 -16.68 -0.44
N GLN A 189 5.29 -16.17 0.63
CA GLN A 189 3.88 -16.47 0.92
C GLN A 189 2.97 -15.39 0.33
N HIS A 190 1.83 -15.81 -0.21
CA HIS A 190 0.76 -14.90 -0.64
C HIS A 190 0.28 -14.03 0.53
N GLY A 191 0.15 -12.72 0.30
CA GLY A 191 -0.38 -11.77 1.29
C GLY A 191 0.69 -11.06 2.14
N THR A 192 1.97 -11.34 1.94
CA THR A 192 3.08 -10.67 2.67
C THR A 192 3.09 -9.16 2.44
N GLY A 193 2.78 -8.68 1.22
CA GLY A 193 2.65 -7.25 0.92
C GLY A 193 1.56 -6.56 1.76
N CYS A 194 0.36 -7.16 1.82
CA CYS A 194 -0.73 -6.63 2.64
C CYS A 194 -0.37 -6.61 4.13
N LEU A 195 0.26 -7.67 4.62
CA LEU A 195 0.72 -7.75 6.02
C LEU A 195 1.78 -6.69 6.33
N TYR A 196 2.78 -6.54 5.45
CA TYR A 196 3.80 -5.50 5.57
C TYR A 196 3.17 -4.10 5.64
N GLY A 197 2.36 -3.76 4.64
CA GLY A 197 1.72 -2.44 4.56
C GLY A 197 0.79 -2.15 5.73
N THR A 198 0.05 -3.14 6.23
CA THR A 198 -0.84 -2.98 7.39
C THR A 198 -0.05 -2.80 8.68
N THR A 199 1.03 -3.58 8.88
CA THR A 199 1.90 -3.45 10.07
C THR A 199 2.60 -2.10 10.08
N LEU A 200 3.13 -1.65 8.93
CA LEU A 200 3.75 -0.33 8.80
C LEU A 200 2.74 0.79 9.10
N ALA A 201 1.54 0.72 8.52
CA ALA A 201 0.47 1.69 8.76
C ALA A 201 0.08 1.76 10.24
N PHE A 202 -0.05 0.60 10.90
CA PHE A 202 -0.33 0.52 12.33
C PHE A 202 0.71 1.27 13.17
N HIS A 203 1.99 0.98 12.98
CA HIS A 203 3.03 1.61 13.79
C HIS A 203 3.15 3.11 13.53
N LEU A 204 2.95 3.56 12.29
CA LEU A 204 2.90 5.00 11.97
C LEU A 204 1.69 5.69 12.61
N ALA A 205 0.52 5.05 12.64
CA ALA A 205 -0.68 5.58 13.31
C ALA A 205 -0.47 5.74 14.83
N TYR A 206 0.37 4.91 15.44
CA TYR A 206 0.75 5.02 16.85
C TYR A 206 1.97 5.91 17.11
N GLY A 207 2.40 6.69 16.11
CA GLY A 207 3.48 7.68 16.25
C GLY A 207 4.89 7.10 16.30
N ALA A 208 5.07 5.84 15.86
CA ALA A 208 6.40 5.26 15.75
C ALA A 208 7.21 5.92 14.63
N SER A 209 8.55 5.90 14.76
CA SER A 209 9.42 6.33 13.67
C SER A 209 9.29 5.41 12.46
N LEU A 210 9.59 5.94 11.26
CA LEU A 210 9.55 5.15 10.02
C LEU A 210 10.47 3.93 10.10
N SER A 211 11.68 4.09 10.64
CA SER A 211 12.65 2.99 10.84
C SER A 211 12.06 1.86 11.68
N TYR A 212 11.41 2.19 12.81
CA TYR A 212 10.77 1.19 13.65
C TYR A 212 9.59 0.51 12.93
N ALA A 213 8.74 1.30 12.25
CA ALA A 213 7.59 0.78 11.51
C ALA A 213 8.02 -0.18 10.39
N MET A 214 9.08 0.15 9.63
CA MET A 214 9.66 -0.73 8.62
C MET A 214 10.20 -2.03 9.22
N SER A 215 11.00 -1.92 10.29
CA SER A 215 11.56 -3.10 10.98
C SER A 215 10.47 -4.00 11.57
N ALA A 216 9.40 -3.43 12.11
CA ALA A 216 8.24 -4.19 12.59
C ALA A 216 7.50 -4.88 11.44
N ALA A 217 7.32 -4.18 10.31
CA ALA A 217 6.68 -4.73 9.12
C ALA A 217 7.47 -5.89 8.51
N GLN A 218 8.81 -5.77 8.44
CA GLN A 218 9.69 -6.86 7.99
C GLN A 218 9.57 -8.09 8.90
N ARG A 219 9.63 -7.92 10.24
CA ARG A 219 9.46 -9.04 11.20
C ARG A 219 8.09 -9.70 11.10
N ALA A 220 7.05 -8.98 10.71
CA ALA A 220 5.71 -9.55 10.58
C ALA A 220 5.56 -10.46 9.35
N VAL A 221 6.39 -10.26 8.30
CA VAL A 221 6.39 -11.07 7.07
C VAL A 221 7.50 -12.11 7.02
N ALA A 222 8.41 -12.06 8.00
CA ALA A 222 9.52 -12.98 8.19
C ALA A 222 9.07 -14.37 8.67
#